data_bacc967607474029e3e077d11dfefccd
#
_entry.id   bacc967607474029e3e077d11dfefccd
#
_cell.length_a   1.000
_cell.length_b   1.000
_cell.length_c   1.000
_cell.angle_alpha   90.00
_cell.angle_beta   90.00
_cell.angle_gamma   90.00
#
_symmetry.space_group_name_H-M   'P 1'
#
loop_
_entity.id
_entity.type
_entity.pdbx_description
1 polymer ?
#
loop_
_entity_poly.entity_id
_entity_poly.type
_entity_poly.pdbx_seq_one_letter_code
_entity_poly.pdbx_strand_id
1 'polypeptide(L)'
;AKKGIAIYSLGTFLGSETYGSAGIDNDIGAILDVVVNKEGNKKAKISGIRLTPTCITYTEDDVFVLPAAEVKNNKDSFSDVADETVMERINAACDEIIPGLLEETGLQGSYSGNTYVVNF
;
A
#
# COMPACT_ATOMS: atom_id res chain seq x y z
N ALA A 1 -5.10 -29.21 -3.50
CA ALA A 1 -5.12 -27.97 -4.28
C ALA A 1 -3.83 -27.19 -3.99
N LYS A 2 -3.22 -26.64 -5.05
CA LYS A 2 -2.09 -25.72 -4.88
C LYS A 2 -2.62 -24.40 -4.34
N LYS A 3 -2.22 -24.03 -3.14
CA LYS A 3 -2.48 -22.68 -2.61
C LYS A 3 -1.49 -21.71 -3.23
N GLY A 4 -1.97 -20.77 -3.95
CA GLY A 4 -1.20 -19.67 -4.52
C GLY A 4 -1.83 -18.32 -4.14
N ILE A 5 -1.10 -17.26 -4.40
CA ILE A 5 -1.57 -15.91 -4.19
C ILE A 5 -1.48 -15.19 -5.52
N ALA A 6 -2.51 -14.44 -5.85
CA ALA A 6 -2.54 -13.56 -7.00
C ALA A 6 -2.91 -12.15 -6.54
N ILE A 7 -2.21 -11.18 -7.05
CA ILE A 7 -2.58 -9.78 -6.95
C ILE A 7 -2.68 -9.23 -8.38
N TYR A 8 -3.86 -8.76 -8.75
CA TYR A 8 -4.12 -8.33 -10.13
C TYR A 8 -3.53 -6.97 -10.46
N SER A 9 -3.41 -6.11 -9.46
CA SER A 9 -2.82 -4.78 -9.60
C SER A 9 -2.30 -4.29 -8.26
N LEU A 10 -1.16 -3.60 -8.28
CA LEU A 10 -0.59 -2.91 -7.13
C LEU A 10 -0.93 -1.41 -7.11
N GLY A 11 -1.80 -0.97 -8.02
CA GLY A 11 -2.10 0.43 -8.21
C GLY A 11 -0.98 1.17 -8.93
N THR A 12 -0.99 2.50 -8.82
CA THR A 12 0.01 3.37 -9.46
C THR A 12 1.11 3.72 -8.46
N PHE A 13 2.35 3.35 -8.79
CA PHE A 13 3.50 3.73 -7.98
C PHE A 13 3.94 5.17 -8.28
N LEU A 14 4.05 5.51 -9.57
CA LEU A 14 4.37 6.84 -10.05
C LEU A 14 3.58 7.13 -11.33
N GLY A 15 2.96 8.29 -11.39
CA GLY A 15 2.16 8.70 -12.54
C GLY A 15 1.92 10.20 -12.56
N SER A 16 1.34 10.68 -13.63
CA SER A 16 1.03 12.10 -13.86
C SER A 16 -0.39 12.51 -13.44
N GLU A 17 -1.22 11.55 -13.03
CA GLU A 17 -2.62 11.79 -12.67
C GLU A 17 -2.82 11.72 -11.17
N THR A 18 -3.64 12.65 -10.66
CA THR A 18 -4.09 12.68 -9.28
C THR A 18 -5.54 12.21 -9.19
N TYR A 19 -6.01 11.92 -7.99
CA TYR A 19 -7.41 11.60 -7.74
C TYR A 19 -8.37 12.67 -8.31
N GLY A 20 -8.04 13.94 -8.10
CA GLY A 20 -8.85 15.06 -8.57
C GLY A 20 -8.96 15.16 -10.10
N SER A 21 -7.95 14.70 -10.85
CA SER A 21 -7.94 14.72 -12.32
C SER A 21 -8.60 13.49 -12.93
N ALA A 22 -8.46 12.32 -12.31
CA ALA A 22 -8.92 11.06 -12.85
C ALA A 22 -10.27 10.59 -12.26
N GLY A 23 -10.64 11.07 -11.08
CA GLY A 23 -11.84 10.64 -10.37
C GLY A 23 -11.81 9.18 -9.89
N ILE A 24 -10.63 8.57 -9.90
CA ILE A 24 -10.34 7.21 -9.42
C ILE A 24 -9.07 7.23 -8.57
N ASP A 25 -8.77 6.14 -7.88
CA ASP A 25 -7.65 6.06 -6.94
C ASP A 25 -6.28 5.87 -7.64
N ASN A 26 -6.02 6.63 -8.70
CA ASN A 26 -4.76 6.57 -9.46
C ASN A 26 -3.55 7.13 -8.71
N ASP A 27 -3.77 7.81 -7.60
CA ASP A 27 -2.74 8.34 -6.71
C ASP A 27 -2.28 7.34 -5.65
N ILE A 28 -2.97 6.21 -5.53
CA ILE A 28 -2.72 5.20 -4.50
C ILE A 28 -2.15 3.93 -5.12
N GLY A 29 -1.13 3.40 -4.48
CA GLY A 29 -0.51 2.14 -4.84
C GLY A 29 -0.03 1.36 -3.63
N ALA A 30 0.64 0.26 -3.89
CA ALA A 30 1.26 -0.53 -2.83
C ALA A 30 2.55 -1.18 -3.31
N ILE A 31 3.47 -1.37 -2.38
CA ILE A 31 4.63 -2.24 -2.54
C ILE A 31 4.26 -3.57 -1.88
N LEU A 32 4.44 -4.66 -2.62
CA LEU A 32 4.19 -6.01 -2.13
C LEU A 32 5.48 -6.68 -1.70
N ASP A 33 5.54 -7.09 -0.44
CA ASP A 33 6.59 -7.94 0.10
C ASP A 33 6.07 -9.36 0.30
N VAL A 34 6.74 -10.34 -0.28
CA VAL A 34 6.42 -11.76 -0.13
C VAL A 34 7.58 -12.47 0.53
N VAL A 35 7.33 -13.08 1.69
CA VAL A 35 8.31 -13.89 2.38
C VAL A 35 8.15 -15.34 1.97
N VAL A 36 9.23 -15.92 1.45
CA VAL A 36 9.25 -17.30 1.00
C VAL A 36 10.27 -18.07 1.83
N ASN A 37 9.83 -19.16 2.45
CA ASN A 37 10.67 -20.05 3.22
C ASN A 37 10.89 -21.39 2.48
N LYS A 38 12.12 -21.87 2.53
CA LYS A 38 12.48 -23.20 2.03
C LYS A 38 13.39 -23.89 3.05
N GLU A 39 12.98 -25.07 3.48
CA GLU A 39 13.75 -25.92 4.41
C GLU A 39 14.36 -27.10 3.62
N GLY A 40 15.70 -27.09 3.51
CA GLY A 40 16.43 -28.18 2.84
C GLY A 40 15.89 -28.49 1.44
N ASN A 41 15.52 -29.74 1.20
CA ASN A 41 14.97 -30.22 -0.08
C ASN A 41 13.44 -30.12 -0.17
N LYS A 42 12.76 -29.55 0.84
CA LYS A 42 11.32 -29.34 0.79
C LYS A 42 10.95 -28.26 -0.23
N LYS A 43 9.70 -28.27 -0.67
CA LYS A 43 9.17 -27.21 -1.53
C LYS A 43 9.14 -25.87 -0.77
N ALA A 44 9.46 -24.80 -1.49
CA ALA A 44 9.32 -23.45 -0.96
C ALA A 44 7.85 -23.14 -0.65
N LYS A 45 7.63 -22.40 0.45
CA LYS A 45 6.31 -21.97 0.89
C LYS A 45 6.29 -20.48 1.15
N ILE A 46 5.21 -19.83 0.80
CA ILE A 46 4.95 -18.44 1.21
C ILE A 46 4.59 -18.45 2.69
N SER A 47 5.34 -17.70 3.48
CA SER A 47 5.18 -17.61 4.93
C SER A 47 4.74 -16.22 5.40
N GLY A 48 4.76 -15.24 4.53
CA GLY A 48 4.33 -13.88 4.87
C GLY A 48 4.01 -13.05 3.65
N ILE A 49 3.03 -12.17 3.79
CA ILE A 49 2.70 -11.15 2.81
C ILE A 49 2.52 -9.84 3.57
N ARG A 50 3.15 -8.79 3.05
CA ARG A 50 3.02 -7.43 3.57
C ARG A 50 2.79 -6.47 2.42
N LEU A 51 1.98 -5.46 2.67
CA LEU A 51 1.72 -4.36 1.75
C LEU A 51 2.17 -3.05 2.39
N THR A 52 2.96 -2.29 1.66
CA THR A 52 3.28 -0.91 2.05
C THR A 52 2.46 0.04 1.19
N PRO A 53 1.44 0.70 1.76
CA PRO A 53 0.63 1.65 1.00
C PRO A 53 1.47 2.83 0.54
N THR A 54 1.24 3.28 -0.69
CA THR A 54 1.89 4.46 -1.27
C THR A 54 0.87 5.46 -1.75
N CYS A 55 1.24 6.73 -1.71
CA CYS A 55 0.43 7.83 -2.23
C CYS A 55 1.32 8.80 -3.00
N ILE A 56 0.86 9.22 -4.17
CA ILE A 56 1.56 10.22 -4.99
C ILE A 56 1.14 11.61 -4.56
N THR A 57 2.10 12.50 -4.40
CA THR A 57 1.86 13.94 -4.21
C THR A 57 2.74 14.75 -5.15
N TYR A 58 2.31 15.98 -5.42
CA TYR A 58 2.97 16.90 -6.32
C TYR A 58 3.25 18.21 -5.60
N THR A 59 4.44 18.76 -5.86
CA THR A 59 4.77 20.16 -5.59
C THR A 59 4.92 20.89 -6.93
N GLU A 60 5.23 22.19 -6.93
CA GLU A 60 5.46 22.93 -8.18
C GLU A 60 6.57 22.32 -9.05
N ASP A 61 7.59 21.75 -8.44
CA ASP A 61 8.80 21.31 -9.10
C ASP A 61 8.98 19.79 -9.15
N ASP A 62 8.30 19.05 -8.25
CA ASP A 62 8.60 17.65 -8.01
C ASP A 62 7.35 16.76 -7.83
N VAL A 63 7.55 15.47 -8.07
CA VAL A 63 6.59 14.40 -7.78
C VAL A 63 7.19 13.50 -6.70
N PHE A 64 6.42 13.21 -5.67
CA PHE A 64 6.84 12.33 -4.58
C PHE A 64 5.94 11.11 -4.49
N VAL A 65 6.55 9.97 -4.22
CA VAL A 65 5.84 8.76 -3.79
C VAL A 65 6.01 8.64 -2.29
N LEU A 66 4.93 8.83 -1.55
CA LEU A 66 4.96 8.84 -0.10
C LEU A 66 4.57 7.45 0.47
N PRO A 67 5.28 6.94 1.48
CA PRO A 67 4.86 5.77 2.24
C PRO A 67 3.68 6.17 3.14
N ALA A 68 2.47 5.81 2.76
CA ALA A 68 1.24 6.36 3.32
C ALA A 68 1.10 6.12 4.83
N ALA A 69 1.39 4.91 5.31
CA ALA A 69 1.26 4.62 6.74
C ALA A 69 2.30 5.35 7.59
N GLU A 70 3.51 5.53 7.08
CA GLU A 70 4.54 6.32 7.76
C GLU A 70 4.14 7.79 7.85
N VAL A 71 3.63 8.37 6.76
CA VAL A 71 3.14 9.75 6.74
C VAL A 71 1.99 9.92 7.73
N LYS A 72 1.04 8.99 7.78
CA LYS A 72 -0.07 9.00 8.73
C LYS A 72 0.41 9.00 10.18
N ASN A 73 1.42 8.19 10.49
CA ASN A 73 1.96 8.06 11.85
C ASN A 73 2.88 9.22 12.26
N ASN A 74 3.47 9.94 11.30
CA ASN A 74 4.44 11.01 11.52
C ASN A 74 4.14 12.24 10.66
N LYS A 75 2.89 12.66 10.60
CA LYS A 75 2.43 13.72 9.67
C LYS A 75 3.21 15.03 9.76
N ASP A 76 3.69 15.41 10.95
CA ASP A 76 4.44 16.66 11.14
C ASP A 76 5.80 16.63 10.41
N SER A 77 6.40 15.45 10.26
CA SER A 77 7.65 15.28 9.50
C SER A 77 7.46 15.39 7.98
N PHE A 78 6.23 15.31 7.50
CA PHE A 78 5.87 15.36 6.07
C PHE A 78 5.05 16.60 5.69
N SER A 79 4.96 17.60 6.57
CA SER A 79 4.12 18.79 6.37
C SER A 79 4.47 19.58 5.10
N ASP A 80 5.71 19.51 4.64
CA ASP A 80 6.17 20.18 3.42
C ASP A 80 5.61 19.57 2.13
N VAL A 81 5.24 18.29 2.16
CA VAL A 81 4.79 17.53 0.97
C VAL A 81 3.39 16.94 1.13
N ALA A 82 2.81 16.98 2.31
CA ALA A 82 1.50 16.42 2.63
C ALA A 82 0.61 17.48 3.31
N ASP A 83 -0.17 18.20 2.52
CA ASP A 83 -1.22 19.10 2.99
C ASP A 83 -2.48 18.33 3.43
N GLU A 84 -3.55 19.03 3.81
CA GLU A 84 -4.82 18.41 4.20
C GLU A 84 -5.41 17.50 3.12
N THR A 85 -5.36 17.91 1.86
CA THR A 85 -5.89 17.13 0.74
C THR A 85 -5.09 15.82 0.57
N VAL A 86 -3.78 15.91 0.63
CA VAL A 86 -2.91 14.73 0.59
C VAL A 86 -3.15 13.84 1.80
N MET A 87 -3.33 14.40 3.00
CA MET A 87 -3.63 13.62 4.20
C MET A 87 -4.96 12.87 4.12
N GLU A 88 -5.98 13.42 3.50
CA GLU A 88 -7.24 12.70 3.22
C GLU A 88 -6.99 11.47 2.35
N ARG A 89 -6.16 11.59 1.32
CA ARG A 89 -5.79 10.48 0.45
C ARG A 89 -4.94 9.43 1.19
N ILE A 90 -4.01 9.87 2.02
CA ILE A 90 -3.19 9.00 2.90
C ILE A 90 -4.09 8.17 3.83
N ASN A 91 -5.06 8.81 4.47
CA ASN A 91 -6.01 8.11 5.34
C ASN A 91 -6.90 7.13 4.55
N ALA A 92 -7.37 7.51 3.38
CA ALA A 92 -8.14 6.62 2.51
C ALA A 92 -7.32 5.39 2.10
N ALA A 93 -6.05 5.57 1.71
CA ALA A 93 -5.16 4.47 1.37
C ALA A 93 -4.99 3.48 2.52
N CYS A 94 -4.74 3.99 3.73
CA CYS A 94 -4.45 3.16 4.89
C CYS A 94 -5.70 2.49 5.48
N ASP A 95 -6.83 3.19 5.54
CA ASP A 95 -8.00 2.76 6.30
C ASP A 95 -9.07 2.09 5.45
N GLU A 96 -9.11 2.39 4.15
CA GLU A 96 -10.16 1.91 3.24
C GLU A 96 -9.61 1.07 2.09
N ILE A 97 -8.68 1.63 1.30
CA ILE A 97 -8.27 1.04 0.03
C ILE A 97 -7.45 -0.24 0.25
N ILE A 98 -6.41 -0.18 1.05
CA ILE A 98 -5.55 -1.35 1.31
C ILE A 98 -6.28 -2.45 2.09
N PRO A 99 -6.99 -2.16 3.18
CA PRO A 99 -7.82 -3.18 3.83
C PRO A 99 -8.92 -3.74 2.92
N GLY A 100 -9.51 -2.90 2.08
CA GLY A 100 -10.54 -3.29 1.12
C GLY A 100 -10.10 -4.33 0.10
N LEU A 101 -8.80 -4.43 -0.20
CA LEU A 101 -8.26 -5.46 -1.09
C LEU A 101 -8.51 -6.89 -0.59
N LEU A 102 -8.72 -7.08 0.70
CA LEU A 102 -8.93 -8.38 1.32
C LEU A 102 -10.41 -8.76 1.51
N GLU A 103 -11.34 -7.85 1.30
CA GLU A 103 -12.76 -8.06 1.63
C GLU A 103 -13.35 -9.32 1.00
N GLU A 104 -13.04 -9.59 -0.27
CA GLU A 104 -13.58 -10.75 -1.00
C GLU A 104 -12.76 -12.04 -0.80
N THR A 105 -11.61 -11.95 -0.14
CA THR A 105 -10.70 -13.09 0.01
C THR A 105 -10.98 -13.95 1.22
N GLY A 106 -11.72 -13.44 2.19
CA GLY A 106 -11.86 -14.04 3.53
C GLY A 106 -10.60 -13.92 4.41
N LEU A 107 -9.54 -13.30 3.90
CA LEU A 107 -8.32 -13.01 4.67
C LEU A 107 -8.49 -11.73 5.48
N GLN A 108 -7.71 -11.63 6.54
CA GLN A 108 -7.65 -10.44 7.37
C GLN A 108 -6.22 -9.93 7.43
N GLY A 109 -6.08 -8.65 7.71
CA GLY A 109 -4.79 -8.03 7.90
C GLY A 109 -4.82 -6.98 8.99
N SER A 110 -3.65 -6.56 9.40
CA SER A 110 -3.47 -5.49 10.38
C SER A 110 -2.14 -4.77 10.15
N TYR A 111 -2.08 -3.52 10.55
CA TYR A 111 -0.82 -2.78 10.49
C TYR A 111 0.15 -3.23 11.57
N SER A 112 1.40 -3.43 11.15
CA SER A 112 2.56 -3.56 12.02
C SER A 112 3.56 -2.48 11.60
N GLY A 113 3.66 -1.42 12.40
CA GLY A 113 4.39 -0.21 11.99
C GLY A 113 3.79 0.40 10.73
N ASN A 114 4.57 0.51 9.68
CA ASN A 114 4.21 1.15 8.40
C ASN A 114 3.75 0.17 7.33
N THR A 115 3.62 -1.11 7.65
CA THR A 115 3.20 -2.15 6.72
C THR A 115 1.90 -2.83 7.15
N TYR A 116 1.10 -3.18 6.16
CA TYR A 116 -0.13 -3.95 6.34
C TYR A 116 0.18 -5.44 6.17
N VAL A 117 0.16 -6.18 7.28
CA VAL A 117 0.48 -7.61 7.31
C VAL A 117 -0.80 -8.41 7.05
N VAL A 118 -0.76 -9.27 6.05
CA VAL A 118 -1.87 -10.16 5.69
C VAL A 118 -1.73 -11.47 6.48
N ASN A 119 -2.77 -11.84 7.19
CA ASN A 119 -2.86 -13.09 7.94
C ASN A 119 -3.51 -14.18 7.08
N PHE A 120 -2.80 -15.26 6.85
CA PHE A 120 -3.31 -16.36 6.02
C PHE A 120 -2.82 -17.73 6.49
#